data_505c39815a53255d6da6afc83b98aa96
#
_entry.id   505c39815a53255d6da6afc83b98aa96
#
_cell.length_a   1.000
_cell.length_b   1.000
_cell.length_c   1.000
_cell.angle_alpha   90.00
_cell.angle_beta   90.00
_cell.angle_gamma   90.00
#
_symmetry.space_group_name_H-M   'P 1'
#
loop_
_entity.id
_entity.type
_entity.pdbx_description
1 polymer ?
#
loop_
_entity_poly.entity_id
_entity_poly.type
_entity_poly.pdbx_seq_one_letter_code
_entity_poly.pdbx_strand_id
1 'polypeptide(L)'
;MARVLSINGLTVPDDFPADQFEAVYKKLGSTYGQRAEYRVFIIGALNAIAYRFTALTEYDKSFRSLITAYGTGPGQPFRYMQERDLFGFFSNAHSVFDAFCFALFAIGALRDSANFRLATDPDERNVTWSKMLRAYGKAFPSDPILSELEKIWNDTEELRDIRNILTHRAVGARSFGVSMGPSTVPETTTIDRLNISLDATTTSSRRRDVAKLLLLGLDATSKFVEQP
;
A
#
# COMPACT_ATOMS: atom_id res chain seq x y z
N MET A 1 -7.10 2.86 19.45
CA MET A 1 -6.07 3.74 20.06
C MET A 1 -4.82 3.73 19.19
N ALA A 2 -4.32 4.90 18.83
CA ALA A 2 -3.07 4.99 18.07
C ALA A 2 -1.94 4.26 18.81
N ARG A 3 -1.16 3.49 18.09
CA ARG A 3 -0.10 2.64 18.65
C ARG A 3 1.27 3.15 18.23
N VAL A 4 2.23 3.12 19.15
CA VAL A 4 3.65 3.45 18.88
C VAL A 4 4.39 2.15 18.51
N LEU A 5 5.02 2.13 17.35
CA LEU A 5 5.82 0.98 16.89
C LEU A 5 7.17 0.94 17.63
N SER A 6 7.56 -0.23 18.10
CA SER A 6 8.83 -0.43 18.83
C SER A 6 10.06 -0.27 17.92
N ILE A 7 9.91 -0.52 16.61
CA ILE A 7 11.02 -0.47 15.65
C ILE A 7 11.56 0.94 15.40
N ASN A 8 10.69 1.97 15.43
CA ASN A 8 11.07 3.34 15.02
C ASN A 8 10.41 4.47 15.84
N GLY A 9 9.56 4.13 16.81
CA GLY A 9 8.81 5.10 17.63
C GLY A 9 7.67 5.83 16.88
N LEU A 10 7.34 5.42 15.64
CA LEU A 10 6.26 6.03 14.88
C LEU A 10 4.90 5.67 15.49
N THR A 11 4.05 6.67 15.67
CA THR A 11 2.64 6.48 16.01
C THR A 11 1.87 6.15 14.74
N VAL A 12 1.32 4.94 14.67
CA VAL A 12 0.55 4.46 13.52
C VAL A 12 -0.96 4.53 13.76
N PRO A 13 -1.78 4.64 12.70
CA PRO A 13 -3.24 4.61 12.81
C PRO A 13 -3.77 3.30 13.38
N ASP A 14 -5.00 3.34 13.93
CA ASP A 14 -5.64 2.19 14.60
C ASP A 14 -5.86 0.99 13.67
N ASP A 15 -6.03 1.22 12.38
CA ASP A 15 -6.23 0.21 11.34
C ASP A 15 -4.91 -0.31 10.72
N PHE A 16 -3.76 0.21 11.13
CA PHE A 16 -2.47 -0.37 10.76
C PHE A 16 -2.27 -1.72 11.46
N PRO A 17 -1.87 -2.80 10.77
CA PRO A 17 -1.69 -4.12 11.37
C PRO A 17 -0.41 -4.22 12.21
N ALA A 18 -0.35 -3.44 13.30
CA ALA A 18 0.84 -3.25 14.11
C ALA A 18 1.34 -4.53 14.78
N ASP A 19 0.43 -5.44 15.22
CA ASP A 19 0.82 -6.70 15.85
C ASP A 19 1.58 -7.61 14.89
N GLN A 20 1.05 -7.77 13.67
CA GLN A 20 1.66 -8.58 12.63
C GLN A 20 2.97 -7.96 12.13
N PHE A 21 2.97 -6.65 12.00
CA PHE A 21 4.18 -5.90 11.62
C PHE A 21 5.32 -6.12 12.63
N GLU A 22 5.05 -5.97 13.92
CA GLU A 22 6.04 -6.21 14.96
C GLU A 22 6.42 -7.69 15.11
N ALA A 23 5.46 -8.60 14.87
CA ALA A 23 5.75 -10.03 14.87
C ALA A 23 6.77 -10.41 13.78
N VAL A 24 6.59 -9.90 12.55
CA VAL A 24 7.57 -10.08 11.46
C VAL A 24 8.94 -9.53 11.87
N TYR A 25 8.98 -8.31 12.39
CA TYR A 25 10.24 -7.69 12.81
C TYR A 25 10.98 -8.50 13.90
N LYS A 26 10.26 -8.95 14.95
CA LYS A 26 10.83 -9.75 16.04
C LYS A 26 11.33 -11.09 15.55
N LYS A 27 10.55 -11.79 14.71
CA LYS A 27 10.92 -13.10 14.15
C LYS A 27 12.14 -13.01 13.25
N LEU A 28 12.25 -11.99 12.42
CA LEU A 28 13.45 -11.74 11.63
C LEU A 28 14.71 -11.59 12.50
N GLY A 29 14.60 -10.88 13.62
CA GLY A 29 15.69 -10.73 14.59
C GLY A 29 16.10 -12.04 15.26
N SER A 30 15.14 -12.89 15.64
CA SER A 30 15.39 -14.16 16.31
C SER A 30 15.89 -15.27 15.37
N THR A 31 15.37 -15.34 14.14
CA THR A 31 15.66 -16.44 13.19
C THR A 31 16.98 -16.24 12.46
N TYR A 32 17.24 -15.01 11.98
CA TYR A 32 18.37 -14.75 11.08
C TYR A 32 19.53 -13.99 11.74
N GLY A 33 19.38 -13.62 13.03
CA GLY A 33 20.45 -13.01 13.80
C GLY A 33 21.03 -11.77 13.13
N GLN A 34 22.33 -11.80 12.86
CA GLN A 34 23.07 -10.63 12.38
C GLN A 34 23.58 -10.79 10.92
N ARG A 35 22.80 -11.32 10.00
CA ARG A 35 23.10 -11.13 8.58
C ARG A 35 22.90 -9.66 8.24
N ALA A 36 23.88 -8.84 8.65
CA ALA A 36 23.82 -7.39 8.67
C ALA A 36 23.58 -6.78 7.29
N GLU A 37 24.02 -7.45 6.23
CA GLU A 37 23.94 -6.99 4.85
C GLU A 37 22.48 -6.77 4.38
N TYR A 38 21.53 -7.65 4.72
CA TYR A 38 20.12 -7.50 4.29
C TYR A 38 19.26 -6.77 5.34
N ARG A 39 19.75 -6.65 6.56
CA ARG A 39 19.00 -6.03 7.66
C ARG A 39 18.65 -4.58 7.39
N VAL A 40 19.56 -3.81 6.81
CA VAL A 40 19.34 -2.40 6.46
C VAL A 40 18.20 -2.27 5.46
N PHE A 41 18.16 -3.11 4.43
CA PHE A 41 17.10 -3.13 3.43
C PHE A 41 15.74 -3.48 4.05
N ILE A 42 15.69 -4.51 4.88
CA ILE A 42 14.46 -4.96 5.52
C ILE A 42 13.91 -3.89 6.47
N ILE A 43 14.76 -3.33 7.35
CA ILE A 43 14.33 -2.28 8.27
C ILE A 43 13.89 -1.03 7.52
N GLY A 44 14.63 -0.63 6.50
CA GLY A 44 14.27 0.51 5.65
C GLY A 44 12.92 0.31 4.97
N ALA A 45 12.66 -0.88 4.43
CA ALA A 45 11.39 -1.21 3.78
C ALA A 45 10.23 -1.29 4.77
N LEU A 46 10.42 -1.91 5.93
CA LEU A 46 9.41 -1.95 6.99
C LEU A 46 9.06 -0.54 7.47
N ASN A 47 10.06 0.31 7.72
CA ASN A 47 9.81 1.72 8.04
C ASN A 47 9.02 2.42 6.93
N ALA A 48 9.37 2.20 5.67
CA ALA A 48 8.68 2.79 4.54
C ALA A 48 7.20 2.37 4.47
N ILE A 49 6.87 1.11 4.79
CA ILE A 49 5.47 0.64 4.90
C ILE A 49 4.72 1.47 5.94
N ALA A 50 5.26 1.59 7.16
CA ALA A 50 4.59 2.30 8.24
C ALA A 50 4.43 3.81 7.95
N TYR A 51 5.47 4.48 7.43
CA TYR A 51 5.39 5.89 7.06
C TYR A 51 4.35 6.14 5.96
N ARG A 52 4.32 5.32 4.91
CA ARG A 52 3.39 5.48 3.79
C ARG A 52 1.96 5.18 4.19
N PHE A 53 1.75 4.18 5.06
CA PHE A 53 0.42 3.91 5.59
C PHE A 53 -0.08 5.05 6.49
N THR A 54 0.78 5.66 7.28
CA THR A 54 0.44 6.85 8.07
C THR A 54 0.08 8.01 7.16
N ALA A 55 0.90 8.30 6.14
CA ALA A 55 0.66 9.37 5.19
C ALA A 55 -0.67 9.19 4.42
N LEU A 56 -0.96 7.96 3.92
CA LEU A 56 -2.25 7.72 3.25
C LEU A 56 -3.45 7.96 4.17
N THR A 57 -3.31 7.70 5.47
CA THR A 57 -4.37 7.95 6.46
C THR A 57 -4.59 9.45 6.68
N GLU A 58 -3.52 10.25 6.65
CA GLU A 58 -3.63 11.72 6.73
C GLU A 58 -4.31 12.29 5.49
N TYR A 59 -3.95 11.81 4.31
CA TYR A 59 -4.62 12.21 3.05
C TYR A 59 -6.10 11.79 3.03
N ASP A 60 -6.43 10.57 3.50
CA ASP A 60 -7.83 10.13 3.64
C ASP A 60 -8.64 11.08 4.55
N LYS A 61 -8.10 11.42 5.71
CA LYS A 61 -8.77 12.35 6.65
C LYS A 61 -8.97 13.73 6.02
N SER A 62 -7.94 14.29 5.38
CA SER A 62 -8.00 15.58 4.72
C SER A 62 -9.01 15.58 3.58
N PHE A 63 -8.96 14.59 2.69
CA PHE A 63 -9.89 14.45 1.57
C PHE A 63 -11.35 14.38 2.03
N ARG A 64 -11.65 13.52 3.01
CA ARG A 64 -13.01 13.40 3.55
C ARG A 64 -13.51 14.71 4.16
N SER A 65 -12.66 15.42 4.89
CA SER A 65 -13.00 16.73 5.44
C SER A 65 -13.34 17.74 4.35
N LEU A 66 -12.56 17.76 3.26
CA LEU A 66 -12.81 18.64 2.10
C LEU A 66 -14.10 18.26 1.37
N ILE A 67 -14.40 16.99 1.17
CA ILE A 67 -15.67 16.53 0.57
C ILE A 67 -16.85 16.94 1.45
N THR A 68 -16.74 16.72 2.76
CA THR A 68 -17.81 17.08 3.71
C THR A 68 -18.08 18.59 3.73
N ALA A 69 -17.02 19.40 3.71
CA ALA A 69 -17.15 20.85 3.82
C ALA A 69 -17.55 21.54 2.52
N TYR A 70 -17.11 21.05 1.37
CA TYR A 70 -17.20 21.74 0.09
C TYR A 70 -17.88 20.94 -1.03
N GLY A 71 -18.34 19.73 -0.74
CA GLY A 71 -18.95 18.84 -1.73
C GLY A 71 -17.98 18.36 -2.80
N THR A 72 -18.53 17.77 -3.87
CA THR A 72 -17.77 17.12 -4.95
C THR A 72 -17.46 18.06 -6.12
N GLY A 73 -18.10 19.25 -6.18
CA GLY A 73 -17.94 20.26 -7.22
C GLY A 73 -17.49 21.61 -6.69
N PRO A 74 -16.46 21.71 -5.83
CA PRO A 74 -16.08 22.99 -5.23
C PRO A 74 -15.38 23.92 -6.22
N GLY A 75 -15.27 25.20 -5.87
CA GLY A 75 -14.42 26.17 -6.56
C GLY A 75 -12.94 25.73 -6.60
N GLN A 76 -12.18 26.32 -7.53
CA GLN A 76 -10.80 25.90 -7.87
C GLN A 76 -9.85 25.69 -6.68
N PRO A 77 -9.77 26.57 -5.66
CA PRO A 77 -8.84 26.34 -4.54
C PRO A 77 -9.10 25.03 -3.79
N PHE A 78 -10.37 24.75 -3.51
CA PHE A 78 -10.75 23.52 -2.78
C PHE A 78 -10.70 22.27 -3.67
N ARG A 79 -10.99 22.43 -4.97
CA ARG A 79 -10.79 21.37 -5.95
C ARG A 79 -9.31 20.97 -6.02
N TYR A 80 -8.40 21.91 -6.08
CA TYR A 80 -6.97 21.64 -6.05
C TYR A 80 -6.58 20.84 -4.79
N MET A 81 -7.10 21.22 -3.61
CA MET A 81 -6.80 20.49 -2.38
C MET A 81 -7.33 19.06 -2.42
N GLN A 82 -8.55 18.84 -2.95
CA GLN A 82 -9.10 17.48 -3.12
C GLN A 82 -8.25 16.64 -4.09
N GLU A 83 -7.82 17.20 -5.22
CA GLU A 83 -6.98 16.50 -6.19
C GLU A 83 -5.59 16.17 -5.61
N ARG A 84 -4.99 17.10 -4.87
CA ARG A 84 -3.74 16.87 -4.13
C ARG A 84 -3.88 15.70 -3.16
N ASP A 85 -4.97 15.66 -2.40
CA ASP A 85 -5.18 14.65 -1.39
C ASP A 85 -5.50 13.28 -2.01
N LEU A 86 -6.24 13.24 -3.12
CA LEU A 86 -6.43 12.02 -3.91
C LEU A 86 -5.10 11.49 -4.45
N PHE A 87 -4.31 12.36 -5.08
CA PHE A 87 -2.98 11.98 -5.59
C PHE A 87 -2.09 11.45 -4.46
N GLY A 88 -2.03 12.17 -3.33
CA GLY A 88 -1.24 11.76 -2.16
C GLY A 88 -1.71 10.43 -1.59
N PHE A 89 -3.02 10.23 -1.46
CA PHE A 89 -3.60 8.99 -0.99
C PHE A 89 -3.21 7.79 -1.87
N PHE A 90 -3.52 7.83 -3.17
CA PHE A 90 -3.28 6.70 -4.07
C PHE A 90 -1.80 6.42 -4.31
N SER A 91 -0.97 7.47 -4.34
CA SER A 91 0.49 7.32 -4.42
C SER A 91 1.05 6.60 -3.20
N ASN A 92 0.61 6.95 -1.99
CA ASN A 92 1.06 6.28 -0.78
C ASN A 92 0.46 4.87 -0.65
N ALA A 93 -0.82 4.66 -1.00
CA ALA A 93 -1.47 3.36 -0.97
C ALA A 93 -0.72 2.33 -1.84
N HIS A 94 -0.37 2.71 -3.08
CA HIS A 94 0.45 1.87 -3.95
C HIS A 94 1.87 1.66 -3.38
N SER A 95 2.49 2.72 -2.87
CA SER A 95 3.86 2.67 -2.35
C SER A 95 4.00 1.85 -1.06
N VAL A 96 2.90 1.62 -0.30
CA VAL A 96 2.90 0.63 0.81
C VAL A 96 3.25 -0.75 0.26
N PHE A 97 2.63 -1.16 -0.85
CA PHE A 97 2.86 -2.47 -1.45
C PHE A 97 4.19 -2.56 -2.20
N ASP A 98 4.69 -1.46 -2.79
CA ASP A 98 6.05 -1.44 -3.34
C ASP A 98 7.10 -1.64 -2.25
N ALA A 99 6.94 -0.99 -1.11
CA ALA A 99 7.83 -1.19 0.04
C ALA A 99 7.70 -2.60 0.62
N PHE A 100 6.47 -3.16 0.66
CA PHE A 100 6.24 -4.52 1.09
C PHE A 100 6.89 -5.54 0.13
N CYS A 101 6.76 -5.35 -1.17
CA CYS A 101 7.45 -6.15 -2.19
C CYS A 101 8.98 -6.13 -2.00
N PHE A 102 9.56 -4.96 -1.74
CA PHE A 102 10.99 -4.84 -1.49
C PHE A 102 11.41 -5.53 -0.20
N ALA A 103 10.62 -5.40 0.88
CA ALA A 103 10.85 -6.11 2.14
C ALA A 103 10.87 -7.63 1.92
N LEU A 104 9.87 -8.16 1.20
CA LEU A 104 9.78 -9.58 0.86
C LEU A 104 10.98 -10.05 0.04
N PHE A 105 11.41 -9.27 -0.96
CA PHE A 105 12.59 -9.61 -1.75
C PHE A 105 13.85 -9.69 -0.89
N ALA A 106 14.03 -8.75 0.03
CA ALA A 106 15.16 -8.76 0.97
C ALA A 106 15.05 -9.91 2.00
N ILE A 107 13.85 -10.28 2.43
CA ILE A 107 13.61 -11.45 3.27
C ILE A 107 13.93 -12.75 2.51
N GLY A 108 13.53 -12.84 1.25
CA GLY A 108 13.92 -13.97 0.38
C GLY A 108 15.44 -14.11 0.26
N ALA A 109 16.17 -12.99 0.16
CA ALA A 109 17.63 -12.97 0.08
C ALA A 109 18.32 -13.53 1.34
N LEU A 110 17.69 -13.46 2.52
CA LEU A 110 18.21 -14.09 3.74
C LEU A 110 18.26 -15.62 3.63
N ARG A 111 17.33 -16.22 2.87
CA ARG A 111 17.22 -17.69 2.71
C ARG A 111 17.91 -18.17 1.44
N ASP A 112 17.79 -17.41 0.34
CA ASP A 112 18.35 -17.77 -0.98
C ASP A 112 18.86 -16.52 -1.70
N SER A 113 20.08 -16.10 -1.42
CA SER A 113 20.71 -14.94 -2.07
C SER A 113 20.97 -15.14 -3.56
N ALA A 114 20.99 -16.37 -4.06
CA ALA A 114 21.22 -16.66 -5.46
C ALA A 114 20.01 -16.23 -6.34
N ASN A 115 18.78 -16.46 -5.85
CA ASN A 115 17.56 -16.06 -6.55
C ASN A 115 17.08 -14.64 -6.18
N PHE A 116 17.55 -14.06 -5.07
CA PHE A 116 17.16 -12.73 -4.57
C PHE A 116 18.39 -11.81 -4.47
N ARG A 117 18.98 -11.49 -5.60
CA ARG A 117 20.20 -10.68 -5.62
C ARG A 117 19.91 -9.21 -5.29
N LEU A 118 20.61 -8.68 -4.27
CA LEU A 118 20.60 -7.29 -3.82
C LEU A 118 22.03 -6.78 -3.56
N ALA A 119 22.94 -7.02 -4.52
CA ALA A 119 24.37 -6.71 -4.34
C ALA A 119 24.77 -5.32 -4.85
N THR A 120 23.93 -4.68 -5.65
CA THR A 120 24.23 -3.40 -6.30
C THR A 120 22.99 -2.51 -6.36
N ASP A 121 23.17 -1.17 -6.46
CA ASP A 121 22.08 -0.22 -6.68
C ASP A 121 21.14 -0.58 -7.84
N PRO A 122 21.62 -1.04 -9.01
CA PRO A 122 20.76 -1.54 -10.06
C PRO A 122 19.91 -2.75 -9.64
N ASP A 123 20.44 -3.66 -8.82
CA ASP A 123 19.65 -4.80 -8.32
C ASP A 123 18.46 -4.32 -7.48
N GLU A 124 18.67 -3.33 -6.60
CA GLU A 124 17.64 -2.74 -5.76
C GLU A 124 16.56 -2.03 -6.58
N ARG A 125 16.96 -1.18 -7.53
CA ARG A 125 16.03 -0.43 -8.41
C ARG A 125 15.17 -1.32 -9.30
N ASN A 126 15.63 -2.53 -9.57
CA ASN A 126 14.96 -3.50 -10.43
C ASN A 126 14.06 -4.48 -9.64
N VAL A 127 13.87 -4.30 -8.34
CA VAL A 127 12.90 -5.09 -7.58
C VAL A 127 11.49 -4.67 -7.95
N THR A 128 10.76 -5.59 -8.56
CA THR A 128 9.34 -5.42 -8.95
C THR A 128 8.54 -6.62 -8.45
N TRP A 129 7.22 -6.47 -8.33
CA TRP A 129 6.33 -7.56 -7.96
C TRP A 129 6.52 -8.80 -8.84
N SER A 130 6.58 -8.63 -10.15
CA SER A 130 6.79 -9.74 -11.09
C SER A 130 8.14 -10.44 -10.89
N LYS A 131 9.20 -9.67 -10.59
CA LYS A 131 10.53 -10.23 -10.28
C LYS A 131 10.51 -10.97 -8.94
N MET A 132 9.88 -10.40 -7.94
CA MET A 132 9.76 -10.98 -6.60
C MET A 132 8.96 -12.28 -6.64
N LEU A 133 7.77 -12.31 -7.24
CA LEU A 133 6.96 -13.52 -7.40
C LEU A 133 7.69 -14.61 -8.16
N ARG A 134 8.40 -14.28 -9.24
CA ARG A 134 9.23 -15.24 -9.99
C ARG A 134 10.35 -15.82 -9.13
N ALA A 135 11.00 -15.00 -8.30
CA ALA A 135 12.06 -15.44 -7.41
C ALA A 135 11.53 -16.41 -6.34
N TYR A 136 10.38 -16.08 -5.73
CA TYR A 136 9.71 -16.96 -4.77
C TYR A 136 9.26 -18.27 -5.41
N GLY A 137 8.65 -18.24 -6.59
CA GLY A 137 8.23 -19.44 -7.32
C GLY A 137 9.41 -20.35 -7.70
N LYS A 138 10.59 -19.78 -7.92
CA LYS A 138 11.80 -20.53 -8.23
C LYS A 138 12.48 -21.10 -6.98
N ALA A 139 12.58 -20.29 -5.92
CA ALA A 139 13.30 -20.67 -4.70
C ALA A 139 12.44 -21.50 -3.73
N PHE A 140 11.13 -21.24 -3.67
CA PHE A 140 10.20 -21.81 -2.71
C PHE A 140 8.88 -22.26 -3.37
N PRO A 141 8.93 -23.16 -4.39
CA PRO A 141 7.76 -23.46 -5.22
C PRO A 141 6.61 -24.13 -4.47
N SER A 142 6.88 -24.77 -3.34
CA SER A 142 5.89 -25.47 -2.52
C SER A 142 5.46 -24.67 -1.28
N ASP A 143 5.98 -23.45 -1.10
CA ASP A 143 5.64 -22.63 0.06
C ASP A 143 4.31 -21.90 -0.16
N PRO A 144 3.38 -21.96 0.81
CA PRO A 144 2.08 -21.28 0.69
C PRO A 144 2.17 -19.76 0.50
N ILE A 145 3.29 -19.13 0.86
CA ILE A 145 3.48 -17.71 0.70
C ILE A 145 3.28 -17.25 -0.75
N LEU A 146 3.69 -18.06 -1.72
CA LEU A 146 3.60 -17.68 -3.14
C LEU A 146 2.16 -17.38 -3.55
N SER A 147 1.23 -18.27 -3.22
CA SER A 147 -0.19 -18.09 -3.56
C SER A 147 -0.81 -16.89 -2.86
N GLU A 148 -0.42 -16.60 -1.62
CA GLU A 148 -0.89 -15.42 -0.91
C GLU A 148 -0.34 -14.12 -1.52
N LEU A 149 0.91 -14.10 -1.95
CA LEU A 149 1.52 -12.94 -2.60
C LEU A 149 0.92 -12.69 -4.00
N GLU A 150 0.64 -13.73 -4.77
CA GLU A 150 -0.06 -13.62 -6.06
C GLU A 150 -1.46 -13.02 -5.88
N LYS A 151 -2.19 -13.46 -4.87
CA LYS A 151 -3.51 -12.92 -4.53
C LYS A 151 -3.42 -11.43 -4.17
N ILE A 152 -2.49 -11.06 -3.27
CA ILE A 152 -2.30 -9.64 -2.90
C ILE A 152 -1.96 -8.79 -4.13
N TRP A 153 -1.09 -9.28 -5.00
CA TRP A 153 -0.74 -8.58 -6.24
C TRP A 153 -1.95 -8.33 -7.14
N ASN A 154 -2.82 -9.32 -7.31
CA ASN A 154 -4.05 -9.19 -8.09
C ASN A 154 -5.04 -8.24 -7.41
N ASP A 155 -5.24 -8.37 -6.09
CA ASP A 155 -6.18 -7.53 -5.33
C ASP A 155 -5.74 -6.05 -5.24
N THR A 156 -4.47 -5.73 -5.57
CA THR A 156 -3.97 -4.34 -5.67
C THR A 156 -4.08 -3.73 -7.07
N GLU A 157 -4.66 -4.42 -8.05
CA GLU A 157 -4.75 -3.96 -9.44
C GLU A 157 -5.47 -2.61 -9.56
N GLU A 158 -6.62 -2.45 -8.92
CA GLU A 158 -7.35 -1.18 -8.91
C GLU A 158 -6.51 -0.01 -8.40
N LEU A 159 -5.76 -0.21 -7.30
CA LEU A 159 -4.89 0.83 -6.72
C LEU A 159 -3.77 1.24 -7.70
N ARG A 160 -3.20 0.27 -8.41
CA ARG A 160 -2.17 0.54 -9.44
C ARG A 160 -2.73 1.34 -10.60
N ASP A 161 -3.91 0.97 -11.09
CA ASP A 161 -4.55 1.64 -12.21
C ASP A 161 -4.93 3.07 -11.88
N ILE A 162 -5.53 3.30 -10.70
CA ILE A 162 -5.87 4.64 -10.25
C ILE A 162 -4.60 5.49 -10.10
N ARG A 163 -3.58 4.96 -9.41
CA ARG A 163 -2.30 5.67 -9.25
C ARG A 163 -1.68 6.01 -10.60
N ASN A 164 -1.66 5.09 -11.56
CA ASN A 164 -1.08 5.32 -12.87
C ASN A 164 -1.83 6.43 -13.63
N ILE A 165 -3.15 6.48 -13.53
CA ILE A 165 -3.94 7.55 -14.14
C ILE A 165 -3.60 8.89 -13.48
N LEU A 166 -3.59 8.94 -12.14
CA LEU A 166 -3.32 10.17 -11.40
C LEU A 166 -1.88 10.68 -11.58
N THR A 167 -0.91 9.80 -11.80
CA THR A 167 0.52 10.20 -11.95
C THR A 167 0.93 10.53 -13.37
N HIS A 168 0.35 9.89 -14.38
CA HIS A 168 0.82 9.97 -15.76
C HIS A 168 -0.17 10.64 -16.71
N ARG A 169 -1.37 10.94 -16.27
CA ARG A 169 -2.42 11.53 -17.09
C ARG A 169 -2.99 12.74 -16.37
N ALA A 170 -3.52 13.70 -17.11
CA ALA A 170 -4.10 14.92 -16.58
C ALA A 170 -5.08 14.64 -15.42
N VAL A 171 -5.25 15.64 -14.55
CA VAL A 171 -6.30 15.66 -13.52
C VAL A 171 -7.60 15.15 -14.11
N GLY A 172 -8.18 14.10 -13.52
CA GLY A 172 -9.38 13.45 -14.05
C GLY A 172 -10.53 14.44 -14.18
N ALA A 173 -11.17 14.45 -15.34
CA ALA A 173 -12.43 15.16 -15.48
C ALA A 173 -13.44 14.57 -14.49
N ARG A 174 -14.29 15.43 -13.92
CA ARG A 174 -15.37 15.00 -13.03
C ARG A 174 -16.67 15.04 -13.80
N SER A 175 -17.33 13.90 -13.92
CA SER A 175 -18.66 13.82 -14.51
C SER A 175 -19.71 13.93 -13.42
N PHE A 176 -20.67 14.83 -13.63
CA PHE A 176 -21.78 15.07 -12.70
C PHE A 176 -23.05 14.45 -13.29
N GLY A 177 -23.62 13.49 -12.59
CA GLY A 177 -24.98 13.01 -12.88
C GLY A 177 -25.99 14.02 -12.32
N VAL A 178 -26.61 14.81 -13.18
CA VAL A 178 -27.74 15.70 -12.80
C VAL A 178 -29.03 14.99 -13.11
N SER A 179 -29.86 14.71 -12.10
CA SER A 179 -31.21 14.22 -12.32
C SER A 179 -32.17 15.39 -12.53
N MET A 180 -32.82 15.44 -13.68
CA MET A 180 -33.84 16.44 -14.05
C MET A 180 -35.22 15.99 -13.57
N GLY A 181 -35.45 15.79 -12.28
CA GLY A 181 -36.74 15.41 -11.72
C GLY A 181 -36.69 15.20 -10.21
N PRO A 182 -37.81 14.93 -9.53
CA PRO A 182 -37.79 14.58 -8.11
C PRO A 182 -37.14 13.20 -7.95
N SER A 183 -35.82 13.17 -7.95
CA SER A 183 -35.02 11.96 -7.97
C SER A 183 -34.53 11.64 -6.55
N THR A 184 -34.77 10.41 -6.14
CA THR A 184 -34.16 9.77 -4.95
C THR A 184 -32.76 9.25 -5.28
N VAL A 185 -32.22 9.46 -6.48
CA VAL A 185 -30.88 9.02 -6.88
C VAL A 185 -29.88 10.10 -6.42
N PRO A 186 -28.93 9.75 -5.55
CA PRO A 186 -27.90 10.70 -5.14
C PRO A 186 -27.11 11.20 -6.36
N GLU A 187 -26.76 12.48 -6.37
CA GLU A 187 -25.82 13.02 -7.35
C GLU A 187 -24.50 12.24 -7.24
N THR A 188 -24.17 11.49 -8.28
CA THR A 188 -22.91 10.75 -8.34
C THR A 188 -21.90 11.54 -9.15
N THR A 189 -20.83 11.95 -8.49
CA THR A 189 -19.66 12.47 -9.19
C THR A 189 -18.69 11.32 -9.40
N THR A 190 -18.26 11.11 -10.63
CA THR A 190 -17.28 10.08 -10.98
C THR A 190 -16.00 10.73 -11.51
N ILE A 191 -14.86 10.11 -11.23
CA ILE A 191 -13.60 10.45 -11.89
C ILE A 191 -13.62 9.76 -13.25
N ASP A 192 -13.49 10.56 -14.31
CA ASP A 192 -13.57 10.10 -15.68
C ASP A 192 -12.60 8.95 -15.96
N ARG A 193 -13.05 7.94 -16.70
CA ARG A 193 -12.36 6.68 -17.06
C ARG A 193 -12.18 5.64 -15.94
N LEU A 194 -12.39 5.98 -14.68
CA LEU A 194 -12.22 5.05 -13.57
C LEU A 194 -13.54 4.56 -13.00
N ASN A 195 -14.63 5.21 -13.36
CA ASN A 195 -15.97 4.94 -12.81
C ASN A 195 -15.99 4.92 -11.26
N ILE A 196 -15.12 5.71 -10.64
CA ILE A 196 -14.99 5.80 -9.19
C ILE A 196 -15.91 6.88 -8.68
N SER A 197 -16.84 6.51 -7.80
CA SER A 197 -17.64 7.50 -7.06
C SER A 197 -16.73 8.43 -6.26
N LEU A 198 -16.95 9.73 -6.41
CA LEU A 198 -16.23 10.75 -5.66
C LEU A 198 -17.10 11.20 -4.47
N ASP A 199 -16.85 10.62 -3.32
CA ASP A 199 -17.55 10.90 -2.07
C ASP A 199 -16.63 10.68 -0.86
N ALA A 200 -17.17 10.81 0.35
CA ALA A 200 -16.41 10.59 1.59
C ALA A 200 -15.90 9.14 1.77
N THR A 201 -16.41 8.18 0.98
CA THR A 201 -15.98 6.77 1.05
C THR A 201 -14.88 6.42 0.06
N THR A 202 -14.63 7.29 -0.92
CA THR A 202 -13.66 7.08 -2.02
C THR A 202 -12.28 6.62 -1.51
N THR A 203 -11.77 7.27 -0.49
CA THR A 203 -10.47 6.95 0.10
C THR A 203 -10.61 6.00 1.29
N SER A 204 -11.63 6.14 2.11
CA SER A 204 -11.75 5.39 3.37
C SER A 204 -12.05 3.90 3.17
N SER A 205 -12.80 3.51 2.12
CA SER A 205 -12.99 2.10 1.77
C SER A 205 -11.67 1.47 1.35
N ARG A 206 -10.95 2.13 0.44
CA ARG A 206 -9.66 1.66 -0.08
C ARG A 206 -8.56 1.62 0.98
N ARG A 207 -8.59 2.55 1.95
CA ARG A 207 -7.68 2.47 3.10
C ARG A 207 -7.89 1.18 3.90
N ARG A 208 -9.14 0.79 4.14
CA ARG A 208 -9.47 -0.48 4.81
C ARG A 208 -9.00 -1.69 4.01
N ASP A 209 -9.12 -1.64 2.69
CA ASP A 209 -8.63 -2.70 1.81
C ASP A 209 -7.10 -2.80 1.86
N VAL A 210 -6.39 -1.67 1.84
CA VAL A 210 -4.92 -1.63 2.04
C VAL A 210 -4.53 -2.23 3.39
N ALA A 211 -5.22 -1.86 4.48
CA ALA A 211 -4.97 -2.42 5.81
C ALA A 211 -5.17 -3.94 5.85
N LYS A 212 -6.26 -4.43 5.25
CA LYS A 212 -6.59 -5.86 5.17
C LYS A 212 -5.56 -6.64 4.35
N LEU A 213 -5.19 -6.15 3.18
CA LEU A 213 -4.20 -6.81 2.32
C LEU A 213 -2.80 -6.81 2.97
N LEU A 214 -2.43 -5.71 3.63
CA LEU A 214 -1.18 -5.63 4.36
C LEU A 214 -1.17 -6.61 5.55
N LEU A 215 -2.27 -6.74 6.28
CA LEU A 215 -2.43 -7.73 7.36
C LEU A 215 -2.18 -9.15 6.84
N LEU A 216 -2.85 -9.54 5.75
CA LEU A 216 -2.69 -10.87 5.14
C LEU A 216 -1.24 -11.11 4.70
N GLY A 217 -0.62 -10.12 4.08
CA GLY A 217 0.77 -10.23 3.64
C GLY A 217 1.76 -10.37 4.80
N LEU A 218 1.57 -9.63 5.87
CA LEU A 218 2.42 -9.72 7.07
C LEU A 218 2.24 -11.06 7.79
N ASP A 219 1.01 -11.59 7.86
CA ASP A 219 0.76 -12.92 8.43
C ASP A 219 1.44 -14.02 7.60
N ALA A 220 1.33 -13.96 6.27
CA ALA A 220 2.02 -14.90 5.38
C ALA A 220 3.55 -14.80 5.54
N THR A 221 4.08 -13.57 5.60
CA THR A 221 5.51 -13.32 5.81
C THR A 221 5.99 -13.86 7.16
N SER A 222 5.21 -13.66 8.21
CA SER A 222 5.51 -14.16 9.56
C SER A 222 5.65 -15.68 9.59
N LYS A 223 4.74 -16.40 8.90
CA LYS A 223 4.80 -17.85 8.76
C LYS A 223 5.99 -18.31 7.92
N PHE A 224 6.29 -17.60 6.84
CA PHE A 224 7.43 -17.91 5.98
C PHE A 224 8.77 -17.77 6.70
N VAL A 225 8.93 -16.75 7.56
CA VAL A 225 10.15 -16.47 8.32
C VAL A 225 10.40 -17.54 9.41
N GLU A 226 9.35 -18.21 9.91
CA GLU A 226 9.48 -19.28 10.93
C GLU A 226 9.98 -20.60 10.37
N GLN A 227 9.85 -20.81 9.07
CA GLN A 227 10.30 -22.06 8.46
C GLN A 227 11.84 -22.02 8.31
N PRO A 228 12.52 -23.10 8.69
CA PRO A 228 13.98 -23.20 8.60
C PRO A 228 14.49 -23.22 7.15
#